data_299459e1a16c5f768a166b4b77f5d92c
#
_entry.id   299459e1a16c5f768a166b4b77f5d92c
#
_cell.length_a   1.000
_cell.length_b   1.000
_cell.length_c   1.000
_cell.angle_alpha   90.00
_cell.angle_beta   90.00
_cell.angle_gamma   90.00
#
_symmetry.space_group_name_H-M   'P 1'
#
loop_
_entity.id
_entity.type
_entity.pdbx_description
1 polymer ?
#
loop_
_entity_poly.entity_id
_entity_poly.type
_entity_poly.pdbx_seq_one_letter_code
_entity_poly.pdbx_strand_id
1 'polypeptide(L)'
;MDERRFDVLAVGEILVDFIADAGQVSLAEARHFTVFPGGEVTNVALNAARLGGSSMLVARVGGDAFGVFLKQYLQRAGVEISHLGTATHRPTTLVAITRQNQTPDFIAYRSADRYLSPNDMPVSLLPDTFCVHTSAFALAYEPARSTILQFITQAHAAGCLVSFDPNYDPRIWEQGADPLVVLAQICPYATLVKPSLDDCARLFGPGQAPEAYAVRFLEWGAQHVVLTMGARGVLLVNADKSDHYPVRPIDVVDVTGAGDSFWAGLLLAKRDGFSMPDAVRFAQAIAEIKLQRAGPLFQPIDRFALYEELDLLPSQESLP
;
A
#
# COMPACT_ATOMS: atom_id res chain seq x y z
N MET A 1 25.22 2.95 -3.83
CA MET A 1 23.90 2.29 -3.83
C MET A 1 23.82 1.43 -2.58
N ASP A 2 22.71 1.42 -1.91
CA ASP A 2 22.44 0.55 -0.77
C ASP A 2 22.43 -0.91 -1.23
N GLU A 3 23.17 -1.81 -0.57
CA GLU A 3 23.35 -3.21 -0.98
C GLU A 3 22.29 -4.16 -0.41
N ARG A 4 21.28 -3.63 0.29
CA ARG A 4 20.21 -4.46 0.87
C ARG A 4 19.46 -5.27 -0.20
N ARG A 5 19.17 -6.51 0.14
CA ARG A 5 18.60 -7.51 -0.80
C ARG A 5 17.17 -7.19 -1.21
N PHE A 6 16.34 -6.71 -0.25
CA PHE A 6 14.93 -6.41 -0.50
C PHE A 6 14.70 -4.91 -0.54
N ASP A 7 14.13 -4.43 -1.64
CA ASP A 7 13.73 -3.03 -1.77
C ASP A 7 12.45 -2.76 -0.98
N VAL A 8 11.46 -3.69 -1.02
CA VAL A 8 10.20 -3.59 -0.29
C VAL A 8 9.83 -4.93 0.33
N LEU A 9 9.72 -4.97 1.66
CA LEU A 9 9.09 -6.05 2.41
C LEU A 9 7.71 -5.56 2.85
N ALA A 10 6.66 -6.04 2.19
CA ALA A 10 5.28 -5.72 2.53
C ALA A 10 4.73 -6.74 3.53
N VAL A 11 4.12 -6.27 4.62
CA VAL A 11 3.56 -7.14 5.66
C VAL A 11 2.11 -6.79 5.93
N GLY A 12 1.21 -7.76 5.80
CA GLY A 12 -0.20 -7.52 6.07
C GLY A 12 -1.16 -8.42 5.33
N GLU A 13 -2.18 -7.83 4.71
CA GLU A 13 -3.25 -8.55 4.07
C GLU A 13 -2.91 -9.00 2.65
N ILE A 14 -3.39 -10.18 2.35
CA ILE A 14 -3.57 -10.71 1.00
C ILE A 14 -4.99 -11.28 0.89
N LEU A 15 -5.65 -10.97 -0.20
CA LEU A 15 -7.05 -11.35 -0.39
C LEU A 15 -7.37 -11.54 -1.88
N VAL A 16 -8.57 -12.02 -2.13
CA VAL A 16 -9.12 -12.08 -3.48
C VAL A 16 -10.18 -11.01 -3.63
N ASP A 17 -10.00 -10.13 -4.62
CA ASP A 17 -11.01 -9.16 -5.03
C ASP A 17 -11.97 -9.81 -6.04
N PHE A 18 -13.26 -9.83 -5.70
CA PHE A 18 -14.36 -10.12 -6.60
C PHE A 18 -14.94 -8.79 -7.08
N ILE A 19 -14.49 -8.33 -8.23
CA ILE A 19 -14.93 -7.07 -8.82
C ILE A 19 -16.12 -7.33 -9.73
N ALA A 20 -17.29 -6.75 -9.40
CA ALA A 20 -18.48 -6.85 -10.21
C ALA A 20 -18.22 -6.31 -11.62
N ASP A 21 -18.75 -7.01 -12.65
CA ASP A 21 -18.61 -6.58 -14.04
C ASP A 21 -19.30 -5.22 -14.27
N ALA A 22 -18.87 -4.51 -15.32
CA ALA A 22 -19.39 -3.20 -15.67
C ALA A 22 -20.92 -3.21 -15.84
N GLY A 23 -21.59 -2.13 -15.40
CA GLY A 23 -23.05 -1.98 -15.47
C GLY A 23 -23.81 -2.49 -14.23
N GLN A 24 -23.13 -3.09 -13.25
CA GLN A 24 -23.76 -3.46 -11.99
C GLN A 24 -23.83 -2.25 -11.06
N VAL A 25 -25.02 -1.97 -10.53
CA VAL A 25 -25.29 -0.78 -9.69
C VAL A 25 -25.10 -1.07 -8.20
N SER A 26 -25.29 -2.33 -7.77
CA SER A 26 -25.11 -2.74 -6.38
C SER A 26 -24.59 -4.18 -6.29
N LEU A 27 -23.98 -4.55 -5.17
CA LEU A 27 -23.55 -5.93 -4.91
C LEU A 27 -24.75 -6.90 -4.83
N ALA A 28 -25.92 -6.42 -4.40
CA ALA A 28 -27.14 -7.24 -4.34
C ALA A 28 -27.63 -7.67 -5.74
N GLU A 29 -27.37 -6.87 -6.76
CA GLU A 29 -27.78 -7.11 -8.15
C GLU A 29 -26.69 -7.79 -8.98
N ALA A 30 -25.45 -7.74 -8.55
CA ALA A 30 -24.31 -8.33 -9.25
C ALA A 30 -24.48 -9.85 -9.42
N ARG A 31 -24.22 -10.35 -10.62
CA ARG A 31 -24.31 -11.77 -10.98
C ARG A 31 -23.00 -12.33 -11.54
N HIS A 32 -22.15 -11.45 -12.03
CA HIS A 32 -20.85 -11.80 -12.62
C HIS A 32 -19.75 -10.98 -11.97
N PHE A 33 -18.63 -11.63 -11.68
CA PHE A 33 -17.48 -11.04 -11.05
C PHE A 33 -16.20 -11.49 -11.75
N THR A 34 -15.29 -10.58 -11.94
CA THR A 34 -13.92 -10.89 -12.33
C THR A 34 -13.04 -10.96 -11.08
N VAL A 35 -12.19 -11.99 -11.03
CA VAL A 35 -11.37 -12.31 -9.85
C VAL A 35 -9.96 -11.76 -10.04
N PHE A 36 -9.47 -10.99 -9.05
CA PHE A 36 -8.12 -10.44 -9.01
C PHE A 36 -7.43 -10.73 -7.67
N PRO A 37 -6.09 -10.78 -7.64
CA PRO A 37 -5.38 -10.63 -6.37
C PRO A 37 -5.62 -9.22 -5.83
N GLY A 38 -5.78 -9.09 -4.53
CA GLY A 38 -6.04 -7.82 -3.85
C GLY A 38 -5.37 -7.74 -2.48
N GLY A 39 -5.62 -6.63 -1.82
CA GLY A 39 -4.94 -6.17 -0.62
C GLY A 39 -3.94 -5.05 -0.93
N GLU A 40 -3.98 -3.98 -0.15
CA GLU A 40 -3.13 -2.80 -0.40
C GLU A 40 -1.65 -3.20 -0.36
N VAL A 41 -1.19 -3.85 0.73
CA VAL A 41 0.22 -4.29 0.87
C VAL A 41 0.63 -5.29 -0.21
N THR A 42 -0.29 -6.15 -0.64
CA THR A 42 -0.08 -7.09 -1.75
C THR A 42 0.12 -6.34 -3.07
N ASN A 43 -0.71 -5.33 -3.32
CA ASN A 43 -0.62 -4.51 -4.53
C ASN A 43 0.68 -3.70 -4.57
N VAL A 44 1.13 -3.16 -3.44
CA VAL A 44 2.44 -2.47 -3.34
C VAL A 44 3.58 -3.43 -3.66
N ALA A 45 3.60 -4.65 -3.10
CA ALA A 45 4.62 -5.66 -3.41
C ALA A 45 4.61 -6.06 -4.89
N LEU A 46 3.42 -6.29 -5.47
CA LEU A 46 3.24 -6.60 -6.89
C LEU A 46 3.75 -5.47 -7.79
N ASN A 47 3.39 -4.23 -7.49
CA ASN A 47 3.80 -3.08 -8.27
C ASN A 47 5.31 -2.83 -8.15
N ALA A 48 5.90 -3.01 -6.96
CA ALA A 48 7.35 -2.94 -6.78
C ALA A 48 8.07 -3.97 -7.66
N ALA A 49 7.62 -5.24 -7.69
CA ALA A 49 8.18 -6.26 -8.57
C ALA A 49 8.05 -5.89 -10.06
N ARG A 50 6.91 -5.33 -10.49
CA ARG A 50 6.68 -4.90 -11.88
C ARG A 50 7.52 -3.70 -12.32
N LEU A 51 7.93 -2.88 -11.36
CA LEU A 51 8.90 -1.80 -11.57
C LEU A 51 10.36 -2.29 -11.48
N GLY A 52 10.58 -3.62 -11.45
CA GLY A 52 11.91 -4.23 -11.39
C GLY A 52 12.58 -4.12 -10.02
N GLY A 53 11.83 -3.87 -8.95
CA GLY A 53 12.31 -3.91 -7.57
C GLY A 53 12.25 -5.33 -7.00
N SER A 54 13.10 -5.63 -6.01
CA SER A 54 13.04 -6.86 -5.23
C SER A 54 12.02 -6.70 -4.10
N SER A 55 10.90 -7.43 -4.19
CA SER A 55 9.82 -7.35 -3.20
C SER A 55 9.53 -8.69 -2.55
N MET A 56 9.14 -8.65 -1.27
CA MET A 56 8.67 -9.81 -0.50
C MET A 56 7.30 -9.49 0.08
N LEU A 57 6.42 -10.50 0.15
CA LEU A 57 5.16 -10.41 0.86
C LEU A 57 5.14 -11.36 2.06
N VAL A 58 4.90 -10.79 3.25
CA VAL A 58 4.64 -11.49 4.51
C VAL A 58 3.16 -11.41 4.81
N ALA A 59 2.45 -12.51 4.62
CA ALA A 59 0.99 -12.56 4.73
C ALA A 59 0.51 -13.99 5.01
N ARG A 60 -0.81 -14.19 5.16
CA ARG A 60 -1.41 -15.52 5.25
C ARG A 60 -2.60 -15.69 4.30
N VAL A 61 -2.60 -16.80 3.56
CA VAL A 61 -3.73 -17.28 2.74
C VAL A 61 -4.40 -18.47 3.39
N GLY A 62 -5.60 -18.81 2.95
CA GLY A 62 -6.27 -20.05 3.33
C GLY A 62 -5.65 -21.28 2.64
N GLY A 63 -5.97 -22.47 3.19
CA GLY A 63 -5.63 -23.77 2.59
C GLY A 63 -6.61 -24.19 1.48
N ASP A 64 -7.02 -23.24 0.63
CA ASP A 64 -8.07 -23.43 -0.39
C ASP A 64 -7.57 -23.04 -1.81
N ALA A 65 -8.46 -23.17 -2.81
CA ALA A 65 -8.16 -22.87 -4.19
C ALA A 65 -7.74 -21.40 -4.42
N PHE A 66 -8.29 -20.46 -3.65
CA PHE A 66 -7.91 -19.05 -3.74
C PHE A 66 -6.53 -18.79 -3.16
N GLY A 67 -6.16 -19.49 -2.08
CA GLY A 67 -4.79 -19.43 -1.56
C GLY A 67 -3.77 -19.96 -2.57
N VAL A 68 -4.10 -21.02 -3.30
CA VAL A 68 -3.26 -21.53 -4.42
C VAL A 68 -3.18 -20.52 -5.54
N PHE A 69 -4.29 -19.91 -5.95
CA PHE A 69 -4.35 -18.88 -6.98
C PHE A 69 -3.43 -17.69 -6.63
N LEU A 70 -3.54 -17.16 -5.43
CA LEU A 70 -2.76 -16.00 -4.97
C LEU A 70 -1.25 -16.31 -4.95
N LYS A 71 -0.85 -17.49 -4.41
CA LYS A 71 0.55 -17.92 -4.40
C LYS A 71 1.14 -17.99 -5.80
N GLN A 72 0.44 -18.65 -6.73
CA GLN A 72 0.89 -18.78 -8.11
C GLN A 72 0.98 -17.42 -8.82
N TYR A 73 0.03 -16.51 -8.54
CA TYR A 73 0.02 -15.19 -9.15
C TYR A 73 1.25 -14.37 -8.70
N LEU A 74 1.52 -14.32 -7.39
CA LEU A 74 2.67 -13.62 -6.81
C LEU A 74 4.00 -14.17 -7.34
N GLN A 75 4.15 -15.50 -7.38
CA GLN A 75 5.36 -16.14 -7.91
C GLN A 75 5.63 -15.77 -9.37
N ARG A 76 4.59 -15.78 -10.22
CA ARG A 76 4.69 -15.37 -11.63
C ARG A 76 5.04 -13.90 -11.80
N ALA A 77 4.62 -13.05 -10.84
CA ALA A 77 4.93 -11.64 -10.83
C ALA A 77 6.33 -11.32 -10.27
N GLY A 78 7.07 -12.33 -9.78
CA GLY A 78 8.41 -12.16 -9.22
C GLY A 78 8.45 -11.67 -7.77
N VAL A 79 7.32 -11.73 -7.04
CA VAL A 79 7.30 -11.43 -5.61
C VAL A 79 7.82 -12.63 -4.81
N GLU A 80 8.75 -12.40 -3.89
CA GLU A 80 9.24 -13.43 -2.96
C GLU A 80 8.14 -13.80 -1.96
N ILE A 81 7.81 -15.08 -1.87
CA ILE A 81 6.70 -15.60 -1.06
C ILE A 81 7.11 -16.64 -0.01
N SER A 82 8.39 -16.75 0.33
CA SER A 82 8.88 -17.70 1.35
C SER A 82 8.21 -17.49 2.74
N HIS A 83 7.73 -16.28 2.99
CA HIS A 83 6.99 -15.90 4.19
C HIS A 83 5.47 -15.74 3.98
N LEU A 84 4.93 -16.30 2.90
CA LEU A 84 3.49 -16.39 2.67
C LEU A 84 2.93 -17.67 3.30
N GLY A 85 2.47 -17.54 4.54
CA GLY A 85 1.94 -18.63 5.34
C GLY A 85 0.58 -19.17 4.83
N THR A 86 0.23 -20.37 5.29
CA THR A 86 -1.09 -20.99 5.02
C THR A 86 -1.84 -21.25 6.33
N ALA A 87 -3.01 -20.67 6.47
CA ALA A 87 -3.95 -20.95 7.56
C ALA A 87 -4.86 -22.11 7.15
N THR A 88 -4.49 -23.36 7.47
CA THR A 88 -5.13 -24.59 6.96
C THR A 88 -6.60 -24.73 7.35
N HIS A 89 -7.03 -24.08 8.44
CA HIS A 89 -8.41 -24.16 8.95
C HIS A 89 -9.21 -22.87 8.73
N ARG A 90 -8.73 -21.99 7.87
CA ARG A 90 -9.38 -20.72 7.55
C ARG A 90 -9.45 -20.54 6.03
N PRO A 91 -10.57 -20.03 5.49
CA PRO A 91 -10.62 -19.69 4.09
C PRO A 91 -9.74 -18.45 3.79
N THR A 92 -9.32 -18.33 2.55
CA THR A 92 -8.69 -17.11 2.06
C THR A 92 -9.67 -15.94 2.18
N THR A 93 -9.17 -14.77 2.61
CA THR A 93 -9.95 -13.54 2.69
C THR A 93 -10.44 -13.13 1.30
N LEU A 94 -11.68 -12.66 1.25
CA LEU A 94 -12.35 -12.25 0.02
C LEU A 94 -12.99 -10.87 0.22
N VAL A 95 -12.90 -10.01 -0.79
CA VAL A 95 -13.62 -8.74 -0.85
C VAL A 95 -14.46 -8.69 -2.13
N ALA A 96 -15.77 -8.50 -1.98
CA ALA A 96 -16.67 -8.24 -3.11
C ALA A 96 -16.78 -6.72 -3.29
N ILE A 97 -16.60 -6.22 -4.54
CA ILE A 97 -16.47 -4.79 -4.84
C ILE A 97 -17.34 -4.44 -6.05
N THR A 98 -18.07 -3.32 -5.99
CA THR A 98 -18.73 -2.75 -7.16
C THR A 98 -17.75 -1.95 -8.01
N ARG A 99 -17.89 -2.00 -9.35
CA ARG A 99 -17.15 -1.13 -10.26
C ARG A 99 -17.94 0.16 -10.49
N GLN A 100 -17.66 1.19 -9.68
CA GLN A 100 -18.31 2.51 -9.80
C GLN A 100 -17.26 3.60 -10.01
N ASN A 101 -17.66 4.70 -10.66
CA ASN A 101 -16.80 5.89 -10.88
C ASN A 101 -16.64 6.77 -9.62
N GLN A 102 -17.36 6.45 -8.55
CA GLN A 102 -17.26 7.04 -7.21
C GLN A 102 -16.68 6.02 -6.24
N THR A 103 -16.67 6.32 -4.94
CA THR A 103 -16.20 5.38 -3.91
C THR A 103 -16.95 4.05 -4.05
N PRO A 104 -16.26 2.94 -4.36
CA PRO A 104 -16.89 1.65 -4.56
C PRO A 104 -17.58 1.16 -3.29
N ASP A 105 -18.73 0.52 -3.44
CA ASP A 105 -19.28 -0.28 -2.35
C ASP A 105 -18.55 -1.63 -2.29
N PHE A 106 -18.26 -2.10 -1.07
CA PHE A 106 -17.60 -3.38 -0.88
C PHE A 106 -18.06 -4.11 0.39
N ILE A 107 -17.89 -5.42 0.38
CA ILE A 107 -18.07 -6.29 1.55
C ILE A 107 -16.80 -7.11 1.73
N ALA A 108 -16.16 -6.99 2.89
CA ALA A 108 -14.95 -7.74 3.23
C ALA A 108 -15.29 -8.97 4.09
N TYR A 109 -15.01 -10.16 3.56
CA TYR A 109 -15.10 -11.42 4.29
C TYR A 109 -13.70 -11.79 4.80
N ARG A 110 -13.28 -11.11 5.89
CA ARG A 110 -11.95 -11.25 6.51
C ARG A 110 -11.78 -12.62 7.17
N SER A 111 -10.67 -13.29 6.87
CA SER A 111 -10.39 -14.61 7.42
C SER A 111 -8.88 -14.86 7.60
N ALA A 112 -8.21 -15.61 6.72
CA ALA A 112 -6.83 -16.07 6.88
C ALA A 112 -5.82 -14.95 7.14
N ASP A 113 -5.96 -13.80 6.48
CA ASP A 113 -5.09 -12.63 6.59
C ASP A 113 -4.98 -12.05 8.01
N ARG A 114 -6.01 -12.24 8.85
CA ARG A 114 -6.05 -11.77 10.24
C ARG A 114 -5.13 -12.54 11.20
N TYR A 115 -4.61 -13.71 10.78
CA TYR A 115 -3.92 -14.65 11.65
C TYR A 115 -2.40 -14.64 11.49
N LEU A 116 -1.84 -13.51 11.03
CA LEU A 116 -0.40 -13.30 11.15
C LEU A 116 0.04 -13.40 12.59
N SER A 117 1.17 -14.07 12.82
CA SER A 117 1.73 -14.34 14.13
C SER A 117 3.22 -14.00 14.16
N PRO A 118 3.84 -13.85 15.34
CA PRO A 118 5.28 -13.56 15.44
C PRO A 118 6.18 -14.57 14.70
N ASN A 119 5.74 -15.83 14.57
CA ASN A 119 6.49 -16.86 13.86
C ASN A 119 6.51 -16.65 12.31
N ASP A 120 5.63 -15.80 11.78
CA ASP A 120 5.61 -15.48 10.36
C ASP A 120 6.60 -14.36 10.00
N MET A 121 7.05 -13.60 11.02
CA MET A 121 7.85 -12.38 10.82
C MET A 121 9.32 -12.70 10.54
N PRO A 122 9.85 -12.25 9.39
CA PRO A 122 11.25 -12.50 9.02
C PRO A 122 12.21 -11.48 9.66
N VAL A 123 12.28 -11.45 10.98
CA VAL A 123 13.12 -10.47 11.72
C VAL A 123 14.58 -10.52 11.29
N SER A 124 15.09 -11.71 10.95
CA SER A 124 16.47 -11.88 10.47
C SER A 124 16.76 -11.24 9.11
N LEU A 125 15.74 -10.89 8.33
CA LEU A 125 15.88 -10.23 7.03
C LEU A 125 15.83 -8.69 7.12
N LEU A 126 15.53 -8.12 8.28
CA LEU A 126 15.44 -6.67 8.44
C LEU A 126 16.75 -5.94 8.09
N PRO A 127 17.96 -6.43 8.44
CA PRO A 127 19.21 -5.79 8.01
C PRO A 127 19.37 -5.74 6.49
N ASP A 128 18.77 -6.69 5.77
CA ASP A 128 18.84 -6.81 4.30
C ASP A 128 17.61 -6.18 3.61
N THR A 129 16.80 -5.40 4.34
CA THR A 129 15.56 -4.79 3.85
C THR A 129 15.66 -3.27 3.86
N PHE A 130 15.41 -2.63 2.71
CA PHE A 130 15.38 -1.18 2.63
C PHE A 130 14.10 -0.59 3.24
N CYS A 131 12.94 -1.08 2.83
CA CYS A 131 11.63 -0.59 3.26
C CYS A 131 10.75 -1.72 3.80
N VAL A 132 10.15 -1.50 4.97
CA VAL A 132 9.03 -2.33 5.47
C VAL A 132 7.75 -1.52 5.32
N HIS A 133 6.77 -2.10 4.60
CA HIS A 133 5.49 -1.47 4.29
C HIS A 133 4.32 -2.22 4.91
N THR A 134 3.34 -1.49 5.45
CA THR A 134 2.07 -2.04 5.96
C THR A 134 0.90 -1.06 5.78
N SER A 135 -0.32 -1.55 5.98
CA SER A 135 -1.56 -0.79 5.84
C SER A 135 -2.44 -0.85 7.09
N ALA A 136 -3.38 0.09 7.21
CA ALA A 136 -4.38 0.02 8.27
C ALA A 136 -5.36 -1.15 8.09
N PHE A 137 -5.57 -1.63 6.86
CA PHE A 137 -6.36 -2.84 6.62
C PHE A 137 -5.75 -4.04 7.35
N ALA A 138 -4.42 -4.19 7.31
CA ALA A 138 -3.70 -5.24 8.04
C ALA A 138 -3.82 -5.10 9.56
N LEU A 139 -3.90 -3.86 10.06
CA LEU A 139 -3.97 -3.56 11.50
C LEU A 139 -5.40 -3.65 12.08
N ALA A 140 -6.41 -3.93 11.26
CA ALA A 140 -7.80 -3.85 11.68
C ALA A 140 -8.20 -4.95 12.69
N TYR A 141 -7.48 -6.08 12.78
CA TYR A 141 -7.82 -7.23 13.62
C TYR A 141 -6.63 -7.80 14.38
N GLU A 142 -6.92 -8.39 15.56
CA GLU A 142 -5.98 -9.25 16.26
C GLU A 142 -6.00 -10.70 15.67
N PRO A 143 -4.90 -11.45 15.78
CA PRO A 143 -3.59 -11.12 16.34
C PRO A 143 -2.65 -10.39 15.36
N ALA A 144 -3.05 -10.16 14.09
CA ALA A 144 -2.21 -9.52 13.08
C ALA A 144 -1.76 -8.12 13.52
N ARG A 145 -2.66 -7.32 14.11
CA ARG A 145 -2.35 -5.97 14.62
C ARG A 145 -1.14 -5.96 15.54
N SER A 146 -1.22 -6.67 16.67
CA SER A 146 -0.13 -6.71 17.66
C SER A 146 1.16 -7.24 17.05
N THR A 147 1.06 -8.27 16.20
CA THR A 147 2.21 -8.86 15.51
C THR A 147 2.90 -7.86 14.59
N ILE A 148 2.13 -7.16 13.75
CA ILE A 148 2.66 -6.17 12.79
C ILE A 148 3.26 -4.97 13.53
N LEU A 149 2.58 -4.42 14.54
CA LEU A 149 3.10 -3.29 15.31
C LEU A 149 4.44 -3.63 15.96
N GLN A 150 4.59 -4.84 16.52
CA GLN A 150 5.87 -5.30 17.06
C GLN A 150 6.94 -5.41 15.96
N PHE A 151 6.60 -5.95 14.81
CA PHE A 151 7.53 -6.09 13.69
C PHE A 151 7.98 -4.73 13.13
N ILE A 152 7.06 -3.76 13.02
CA ILE A 152 7.36 -2.39 12.61
C ILE A 152 8.34 -1.71 13.58
N THR A 153 8.16 -1.90 14.88
CA THR A 153 9.12 -1.38 15.89
C THR A 153 10.52 -1.97 15.68
N GLN A 154 10.61 -3.28 15.36
CA GLN A 154 11.89 -3.95 15.08
C GLN A 154 12.50 -3.46 13.76
N ALA A 155 11.68 -3.24 12.72
CA ALA A 155 12.11 -2.71 11.44
C ALA A 155 12.69 -1.30 11.58
N HIS A 156 12.02 -0.43 12.31
CA HIS A 156 12.52 0.92 12.63
C HIS A 156 13.87 0.85 13.37
N ALA A 157 13.97 0.00 14.40
CA ALA A 157 15.20 -0.18 15.16
C ALA A 157 16.36 -0.76 14.33
N ALA A 158 16.06 -1.54 13.29
CA ALA A 158 17.03 -2.08 12.33
C ALA A 158 17.45 -1.07 11.23
N GLY A 159 16.90 0.15 11.24
CA GLY A 159 17.20 1.19 10.25
C GLY A 159 16.51 0.98 8.90
N CYS A 160 15.41 0.22 8.86
CA CYS A 160 14.56 0.18 7.68
C CYS A 160 13.76 1.47 7.55
N LEU A 161 13.52 1.93 6.32
CA LEU A 161 12.46 2.89 6.06
C LEU A 161 11.12 2.22 6.40
N VAL A 162 10.32 2.81 7.27
CA VAL A 162 8.98 2.33 7.59
C VAL A 162 7.95 3.12 6.80
N SER A 163 7.15 2.41 6.03
CA SER A 163 6.11 2.95 5.15
C SER A 163 4.72 2.49 5.60
N PHE A 164 3.80 3.41 5.70
CA PHE A 164 2.45 3.14 6.18
C PHE A 164 1.37 3.81 5.31
N ASP A 165 0.38 3.00 4.88
CA ASP A 165 -0.82 3.50 4.20
C ASP A 165 -2.03 3.38 5.14
N PRO A 166 -2.65 4.49 5.57
CA PRO A 166 -3.89 4.44 6.34
C PRO A 166 -5.00 3.66 5.63
N ASN A 167 -5.17 3.79 4.33
CA ASN A 167 -6.18 3.06 3.52
C ASN A 167 -7.44 2.72 4.33
N TYR A 168 -8.00 3.74 4.97
CA TYR A 168 -8.96 3.58 6.05
C TYR A 168 -10.40 3.49 5.55
N ASP A 169 -11.08 2.44 5.99
CA ASP A 169 -12.54 2.35 5.90
C ASP A 169 -13.11 1.78 7.22
N PRO A 170 -14.12 2.42 7.84
CA PRO A 170 -14.66 1.95 9.11
C PRO A 170 -15.29 0.55 9.05
N ARG A 171 -15.70 0.09 7.87
CA ARG A 171 -16.34 -1.23 7.66
C ARG A 171 -15.39 -2.40 7.84
N ILE A 172 -14.06 -2.19 7.77
CA ILE A 172 -13.06 -3.26 7.86
C ILE A 172 -12.55 -3.50 9.29
N TRP A 173 -12.88 -2.63 10.23
CA TRP A 173 -12.33 -2.68 11.58
C TRP A 173 -13.08 -3.63 12.51
N GLU A 174 -12.33 -4.27 13.40
CA GLU A 174 -12.87 -5.09 14.47
C GLU A 174 -13.74 -4.25 15.42
N GLN A 175 -14.89 -4.79 15.80
CA GLN A 175 -15.78 -4.10 16.72
C GLN A 175 -15.07 -3.84 18.07
N GLY A 176 -15.10 -2.59 18.53
CA GLY A 176 -14.47 -2.16 19.78
C GLY A 176 -13.01 -1.71 19.64
N ALA A 177 -12.39 -1.88 18.47
CA ALA A 177 -11.09 -1.24 18.19
C ALA A 177 -11.29 0.24 17.84
N ASP A 178 -10.43 1.10 18.41
CA ASP A 178 -10.37 2.52 18.03
C ASP A 178 -9.27 2.71 16.96
N PRO A 179 -9.63 3.01 15.70
CA PRO A 179 -8.66 3.21 14.63
C PRO A 179 -7.66 4.33 14.92
N LEU A 180 -8.10 5.43 15.51
CA LEU A 180 -7.21 6.57 15.79
C LEU A 180 -6.11 6.19 16.79
N VAL A 181 -6.47 5.41 17.81
CA VAL A 181 -5.49 4.92 18.79
C VAL A 181 -4.49 3.97 18.13
N VAL A 182 -4.95 3.07 17.27
CA VAL A 182 -4.06 2.11 16.57
C VAL A 182 -3.13 2.83 15.61
N LEU A 183 -3.65 3.77 14.80
CA LEU A 183 -2.84 4.51 13.83
C LEU A 183 -1.81 5.43 14.52
N ALA A 184 -2.16 6.03 15.66
CA ALA A 184 -1.22 6.79 16.47
C ALA A 184 -0.07 5.95 17.05
N GLN A 185 -0.24 4.62 17.19
CA GLN A 185 0.83 3.72 17.66
C GLN A 185 1.88 3.42 16.60
N ILE A 186 1.53 3.42 15.32
CA ILE A 186 2.48 3.14 14.22
C ILE A 186 3.22 4.39 13.76
N CYS A 187 2.57 5.56 13.78
CA CYS A 187 3.13 6.80 13.25
C CYS A 187 4.50 7.19 13.81
N PRO A 188 4.84 7.00 15.10
CA PRO A 188 6.17 7.33 15.64
C PRO A 188 7.33 6.56 14.97
N TYR A 189 7.03 5.43 14.34
CA TYR A 189 8.01 4.62 13.62
C TYR A 189 7.99 4.87 12.11
N ALA A 190 6.96 5.55 11.60
CA ALA A 190 6.74 5.72 10.17
C ALA A 190 7.61 6.85 9.60
N THR A 191 8.53 6.49 8.69
CA THR A 191 9.26 7.45 7.88
C THR A 191 8.33 8.11 6.86
N LEU A 192 7.43 7.33 6.27
CA LEU A 192 6.50 7.77 5.23
C LEU A 192 5.08 7.31 5.54
N VAL A 193 4.13 8.23 5.53
CA VAL A 193 2.69 7.95 5.64
C VAL A 193 1.97 8.49 4.40
N LYS A 194 1.16 7.64 3.74
CA LYS A 194 0.40 8.01 2.53
C LYS A 194 -1.11 7.95 2.74
N PRO A 195 -1.73 8.91 3.39
CA PRO A 195 -3.19 8.98 3.39
C PRO A 195 -3.73 9.51 2.05
N SER A 196 -4.97 9.15 1.74
CA SER A 196 -5.78 9.88 0.78
C SER A 196 -6.65 10.91 1.48
N LEU A 197 -7.19 11.88 0.72
CA LEU A 197 -8.19 12.81 1.27
C LEU A 197 -9.42 12.09 1.80
N ASP A 198 -9.82 11.01 1.15
CA ASP A 198 -10.98 10.22 1.58
C ASP A 198 -10.69 9.51 2.90
N ASP A 199 -9.48 8.96 3.09
CA ASP A 199 -9.07 8.38 4.37
C ASP A 199 -9.11 9.43 5.47
N CYS A 200 -8.54 10.60 5.21
CA CYS A 200 -8.52 11.71 6.16
C CYS A 200 -9.94 12.17 6.54
N ALA A 201 -10.82 12.31 5.55
CA ALA A 201 -12.20 12.70 5.81
C ALA A 201 -12.96 11.66 6.64
N ARG A 202 -12.69 10.37 6.44
CA ARG A 202 -13.27 9.28 7.25
C ARG A 202 -12.68 9.22 8.66
N LEU A 203 -11.38 9.47 8.83
CA LEU A 203 -10.69 9.42 10.13
C LEU A 203 -10.99 10.62 11.01
N PHE A 204 -10.93 11.82 10.43
CA PHE A 204 -10.92 13.09 11.19
C PHE A 204 -12.14 13.96 10.96
N GLY A 205 -13.11 13.50 10.15
CA GLY A 205 -14.26 14.26 9.71
C GLY A 205 -13.97 15.08 8.44
N PRO A 206 -14.99 15.32 7.60
CA PRO A 206 -14.84 16.01 6.33
C PRO A 206 -14.65 17.53 6.49
N GLY A 207 -14.18 18.18 5.41
CA GLY A 207 -14.19 19.65 5.28
C GLY A 207 -12.98 20.37 5.86
N GLN A 208 -11.94 19.66 6.30
CA GLN A 208 -10.70 20.29 6.74
C GLN A 208 -9.77 20.55 5.52
N ALA A 209 -8.84 21.51 5.69
CA ALA A 209 -7.80 21.75 4.70
C ALA A 209 -6.85 20.53 4.62
N PRO A 210 -6.29 20.20 3.42
CA PRO A 210 -5.36 19.08 3.27
C PRO A 210 -4.17 19.13 4.24
N GLU A 211 -3.62 20.33 4.45
CA GLU A 211 -2.53 20.56 5.39
C GLU A 211 -2.91 20.19 6.83
N ALA A 212 -4.13 20.54 7.24
CA ALA A 212 -4.63 20.22 8.59
C ALA A 212 -4.74 18.70 8.81
N TYR A 213 -5.14 17.95 7.77
CA TYR A 213 -5.14 16.49 7.82
C TYR A 213 -3.71 15.92 7.92
N ALA A 214 -2.78 16.43 7.11
CA ALA A 214 -1.40 15.96 7.12
C ALA A 214 -0.73 16.21 8.48
N VAL A 215 -0.95 17.37 9.08
CA VAL A 215 -0.41 17.74 10.41
C VAL A 215 -0.80 16.73 11.49
N ARG A 216 -2.01 16.12 11.43
CA ARG A 216 -2.43 15.09 12.40
C ARG A 216 -1.48 13.89 12.44
N PHE A 217 -1.00 13.43 11.29
CA PHE A 217 -0.04 12.32 11.24
C PHE A 217 1.35 12.74 11.72
N LEU A 218 1.77 13.99 11.44
CA LEU A 218 3.02 14.53 11.98
C LEU A 218 2.95 14.68 13.50
N GLU A 219 1.82 15.15 14.06
CA GLU A 219 1.59 15.21 15.49
C GLU A 219 1.65 13.82 16.16
N TRP A 220 1.30 12.76 15.44
CA TRP A 220 1.45 11.38 15.88
C TRP A 220 2.89 10.85 15.72
N GLY A 221 3.81 11.64 15.14
CA GLY A 221 5.23 11.32 15.04
C GLY A 221 5.71 10.84 13.68
N ALA A 222 4.87 10.82 12.64
CA ALA A 222 5.32 10.52 11.28
C ALA A 222 6.34 11.57 10.79
N GLN A 223 7.36 11.15 10.02
CA GLN A 223 8.38 12.08 9.53
C GLN A 223 7.93 12.83 8.28
N HIS A 224 7.28 12.13 7.32
CA HIS A 224 6.76 12.70 6.09
C HIS A 224 5.35 12.19 5.82
N VAL A 225 4.48 13.09 5.38
CA VAL A 225 3.13 12.76 4.93
C VAL A 225 2.99 13.06 3.45
N VAL A 226 2.59 12.07 2.67
CA VAL A 226 2.35 12.16 1.22
C VAL A 226 0.85 12.03 1.00
N LEU A 227 0.13 13.13 1.14
CA LEU A 227 -1.34 13.15 1.04
C LEU A 227 -1.77 13.14 -0.43
N THR A 228 -2.41 12.08 -0.87
CA THR A 228 -2.94 11.97 -2.24
C THR A 228 -4.34 12.59 -2.33
N MET A 229 -4.58 13.41 -3.37
CA MET A 229 -5.79 14.21 -3.51
C MET A 229 -6.50 14.00 -4.86
N GLY A 230 -6.29 12.85 -5.50
CA GLY A 230 -6.84 12.53 -6.81
C GLY A 230 -6.46 13.59 -7.87
N ALA A 231 -7.45 14.13 -8.58
CA ALA A 231 -7.21 15.15 -9.61
C ALA A 231 -6.58 16.46 -9.08
N ARG A 232 -6.53 16.67 -7.77
CA ARG A 232 -5.85 17.82 -7.15
C ARG A 232 -4.36 17.58 -6.91
N GLY A 233 -3.84 16.40 -7.22
CA GLY A 233 -2.42 16.08 -7.09
C GLY A 233 -2.03 15.54 -5.71
N VAL A 234 -0.84 15.87 -5.26
CA VAL A 234 -0.22 15.35 -4.05
C VAL A 234 0.29 16.50 -3.19
N LEU A 235 0.08 16.42 -1.89
CA LEU A 235 0.66 17.32 -0.91
C LEU A 235 1.72 16.55 -0.11
N LEU A 236 2.97 16.99 -0.20
CA LEU A 236 4.09 16.47 0.59
C LEU A 236 4.35 17.39 1.77
N VAL A 237 4.24 16.85 2.99
CA VAL A 237 4.39 17.62 4.23
C VAL A 237 5.38 16.94 5.16
N ASN A 238 6.25 17.72 5.77
CA ASN A 238 7.09 17.35 6.90
C ASN A 238 7.09 18.47 7.95
N ALA A 239 7.95 18.38 8.97
CA ALA A 239 8.01 19.38 10.03
C ALA A 239 8.36 20.79 9.52
N ASP A 240 9.11 20.91 8.42
CA ASP A 240 9.69 22.17 7.96
C ASP A 240 8.89 22.82 6.83
N LYS A 241 8.20 22.02 5.99
CA LYS A 241 7.55 22.53 4.76
C LYS A 241 6.39 21.69 4.28
N SER A 242 5.59 22.33 3.43
CA SER A 242 4.45 21.74 2.74
C SER A 242 4.52 22.15 1.27
N ASP A 243 4.70 21.15 0.39
CA ASP A 243 4.85 21.35 -1.05
C ASP A 243 3.71 20.65 -1.80
N HIS A 244 3.06 21.35 -2.72
CA HIS A 244 1.99 20.82 -3.56
C HIS A 244 2.51 20.47 -4.95
N TYR A 245 2.22 19.22 -5.38
CA TYR A 245 2.56 18.67 -6.69
C TYR A 245 1.28 18.45 -7.50
N PRO A 246 0.95 19.33 -8.45
CA PRO A 246 -0.22 19.18 -9.31
C PRO A 246 -0.05 17.98 -10.23
N VAL A 247 -1.19 17.40 -10.69
CA VAL A 247 -1.20 16.37 -11.73
C VAL A 247 -1.52 16.97 -13.10
N ARG A 248 -1.08 16.30 -14.16
CA ARG A 248 -1.47 16.64 -15.51
C ARG A 248 -2.88 16.08 -15.79
N PRO A 249 -3.71 16.78 -16.58
CA PRO A 249 -4.96 16.21 -17.05
C PRO A 249 -4.68 14.99 -17.96
N ILE A 250 -5.33 13.86 -17.66
CA ILE A 250 -5.24 12.62 -18.45
C ILE A 250 -6.63 12.01 -18.61
N ASP A 251 -6.80 11.17 -19.63
CA ASP A 251 -8.00 10.34 -19.76
C ASP A 251 -7.90 9.14 -18.81
N VAL A 252 -8.79 9.12 -17.82
CA VAL A 252 -8.81 8.07 -16.79
C VAL A 252 -9.70 6.91 -17.25
N VAL A 253 -9.12 5.71 -17.34
CA VAL A 253 -9.83 4.46 -17.67
C VAL A 253 -10.29 3.72 -16.43
N ASP A 254 -9.40 3.60 -15.40
CA ASP A 254 -9.69 2.88 -14.16
C ASP A 254 -8.84 3.43 -13.02
N VAL A 255 -9.49 3.81 -11.92
CA VAL A 255 -8.83 4.38 -10.73
C VAL A 255 -8.32 3.33 -9.75
N THR A 256 -8.75 2.06 -9.88
CA THR A 256 -8.43 0.98 -8.93
C THR A 256 -6.92 0.71 -8.88
N GLY A 257 -6.32 0.76 -7.69
CA GLY A 257 -4.89 0.49 -7.49
C GLY A 257 -3.95 1.61 -7.95
N ALA A 258 -4.46 2.79 -8.32
CA ALA A 258 -3.62 3.94 -8.67
C ALA A 258 -2.80 4.44 -7.45
N GLY A 259 -3.40 4.43 -6.26
CA GLY A 259 -2.72 4.73 -5.00
C GLY A 259 -1.57 3.78 -4.70
N ASP A 260 -1.79 2.47 -4.88
CA ASP A 260 -0.80 1.43 -4.60
C ASP A 260 0.35 1.48 -5.61
N SER A 261 0.05 1.79 -6.89
CA SER A 261 1.08 1.96 -7.92
C SER A 261 1.90 3.23 -7.72
N PHE A 262 1.27 4.34 -7.37
CA PHE A 262 1.94 5.56 -6.92
C PHE A 262 2.90 5.25 -5.78
N TRP A 263 2.41 4.52 -4.76
CA TRP A 263 3.19 4.27 -3.57
C TRP A 263 4.40 3.38 -3.85
N ALA A 264 4.24 2.29 -4.59
CA ALA A 264 5.35 1.44 -5.01
C ALA A 264 6.41 2.24 -5.80
N GLY A 265 5.98 3.12 -6.70
CA GLY A 265 6.87 4.02 -7.45
C GLY A 265 7.67 4.93 -6.52
N LEU A 266 7.01 5.57 -5.54
CA LEU A 266 7.67 6.45 -4.57
C LEU A 266 8.73 5.69 -3.74
N LEU A 267 8.38 4.50 -3.23
CA LEU A 267 9.28 3.68 -2.42
C LEU A 267 10.52 3.27 -3.21
N LEU A 268 10.37 2.87 -4.47
CA LEU A 268 11.51 2.49 -5.32
C LEU A 268 12.35 3.70 -5.71
N ALA A 269 11.77 4.85 -6.01
CA ALA A 269 12.54 6.07 -6.25
C ALA A 269 13.37 6.46 -5.01
N LYS A 270 12.79 6.32 -3.81
CA LYS A 270 13.56 6.53 -2.56
C LYS A 270 14.68 5.50 -2.41
N ARG A 271 14.44 4.24 -2.76
CA ARG A 271 15.46 3.18 -2.78
C ARG A 271 16.61 3.50 -3.73
N ASP A 272 16.30 4.07 -4.88
CA ASP A 272 17.27 4.45 -5.92
C ASP A 272 17.98 5.80 -5.62
N GLY A 273 17.69 6.43 -4.46
CA GLY A 273 18.40 7.60 -3.96
C GLY A 273 17.86 8.95 -4.43
N PHE A 274 16.62 8.99 -4.94
CA PHE A 274 16.00 10.26 -5.35
C PHE A 274 15.52 11.09 -4.14
N SER A 275 15.51 12.41 -4.32
CA SER A 275 14.90 13.34 -3.36
C SER A 275 13.41 13.04 -3.17
N MET A 276 12.79 13.51 -2.08
CA MET A 276 11.33 13.35 -1.91
C MET A 276 10.53 14.04 -3.03
N PRO A 277 10.87 15.27 -3.47
CA PRO A 277 10.24 15.89 -4.64
C PRO A 277 10.28 15.03 -5.91
N ASP A 278 11.45 14.49 -6.24
CA ASP A 278 11.61 13.67 -7.45
C ASP A 278 10.93 12.32 -7.32
N ALA A 279 10.96 11.71 -6.13
CA ALA A 279 10.21 10.49 -5.86
C ALA A 279 8.69 10.67 -6.02
N VAL A 280 8.13 11.83 -5.60
CA VAL A 280 6.72 12.18 -5.83
C VAL A 280 6.43 12.35 -7.33
N ARG A 281 7.29 13.04 -8.09
CA ARG A 281 7.13 13.21 -9.54
C ARG A 281 7.15 11.87 -10.28
N PHE A 282 8.08 11.00 -9.93
CA PHE A 282 8.13 9.64 -10.48
C PHE A 282 6.89 8.83 -10.13
N ALA A 283 6.47 8.86 -8.86
CA ALA A 283 5.27 8.16 -8.40
C ALA A 283 4.00 8.63 -9.13
N GLN A 284 3.88 9.94 -9.40
CA GLN A 284 2.79 10.48 -10.23
C GLN A 284 2.79 9.90 -11.64
N ALA A 285 3.96 9.79 -12.29
CA ALA A 285 4.06 9.19 -13.64
C ALA A 285 3.64 7.71 -13.63
N ILE A 286 4.02 6.93 -12.61
CA ILE A 286 3.56 5.54 -12.45
C ILE A 286 2.04 5.47 -12.27
N ALA A 287 1.46 6.34 -11.45
CA ALA A 287 0.01 6.43 -11.28
C ALA A 287 -0.71 6.83 -12.58
N GLU A 288 -0.15 7.77 -13.36
CA GLU A 288 -0.68 8.16 -14.68
C GLU A 288 -0.71 6.98 -15.64
N ILE A 289 0.37 6.19 -15.73
CA ILE A 289 0.44 4.96 -16.54
C ILE A 289 -0.64 3.96 -16.11
N LYS A 290 -0.88 3.80 -14.80
CA LYS A 290 -1.92 2.92 -14.27
C LYS A 290 -3.32 3.43 -14.59
N LEU A 291 -3.59 4.69 -14.40
CA LEU A 291 -4.91 5.31 -14.60
C LEU A 291 -5.41 5.19 -16.06
N GLN A 292 -4.51 5.13 -17.02
CA GLN A 292 -4.81 4.98 -18.46
C GLN A 292 -5.07 3.52 -18.89
N ARG A 293 -5.08 2.56 -17.93
CA ARG A 293 -5.26 1.12 -18.20
C ARG A 293 -6.31 0.52 -17.27
N ALA A 294 -7.11 -0.41 -17.80
CA ALA A 294 -8.05 -1.18 -16.99
C ALA A 294 -7.32 -2.25 -16.16
N GLY A 295 -7.72 -2.43 -14.90
CA GLY A 295 -7.14 -3.41 -13.99
C GLY A 295 -5.78 -3.00 -13.42
N PRO A 296 -5.07 -3.91 -12.72
CA PRO A 296 -3.76 -3.64 -12.14
C PRO A 296 -2.67 -3.44 -13.22
N LEU A 297 -1.49 -2.99 -12.80
CA LEU A 297 -0.32 -2.99 -13.70
C LEU A 297 0.06 -4.44 -14.03
N PHE A 298 -0.19 -4.89 -15.26
CA PHE A 298 0.08 -6.28 -15.66
C PHE A 298 1.47 -6.49 -16.26
N GLN A 299 2.05 -5.45 -16.86
CA GLN A 299 3.33 -5.54 -17.56
C GLN A 299 4.45 -4.88 -16.75
N PRO A 300 5.66 -5.42 -16.83
CA PRO A 300 6.84 -4.75 -16.29
C PRO A 300 7.04 -3.36 -16.89
N ILE A 301 7.50 -2.44 -16.07
CA ILE A 301 7.89 -1.08 -16.46
C ILE A 301 9.37 -0.93 -16.15
N ASP A 302 10.16 -0.51 -17.13
CA ASP A 302 11.54 -0.11 -16.91
C ASP A 302 11.57 1.25 -16.20
N ARG A 303 11.78 1.22 -14.88
CA ARG A 303 11.80 2.43 -14.09
C ARG A 303 12.99 3.34 -14.40
N PHE A 304 14.12 2.75 -14.83
CA PHE A 304 15.31 3.53 -15.15
C PHE A 304 15.13 4.32 -16.45
N ALA A 305 14.53 3.70 -17.48
CA ALA A 305 14.15 4.42 -18.69
C ALA A 305 13.15 5.56 -18.40
N LEU A 306 12.22 5.34 -17.46
CA LEU A 306 11.25 6.37 -17.05
C LEU A 306 11.90 7.49 -16.23
N TYR A 307 12.93 7.22 -15.43
CA TYR A 307 13.72 8.28 -14.77
C TYR A 307 14.39 9.20 -15.79
N GLU A 308 14.99 8.62 -16.85
CA GLU A 308 15.61 9.36 -17.93
C GLU A 308 14.57 10.22 -18.69
N GLU A 309 13.40 9.65 -19.02
CA GLU A 309 12.30 10.37 -19.68
C GLU A 309 11.80 11.58 -18.88
N LEU A 310 11.84 11.48 -17.56
CA LEU A 310 11.40 12.53 -16.63
C LEU A 310 12.51 13.51 -16.25
N ASP A 311 13.72 13.37 -16.80
CA ASP A 311 14.90 14.15 -16.43
C ASP A 311 15.19 14.14 -14.92
N LEU A 312 15.02 12.97 -14.29
CA LEU A 312 15.28 12.79 -12.86
C LEU A 312 16.72 12.32 -12.63
N LEU A 313 17.41 12.96 -11.71
CA LEU A 313 18.77 12.58 -11.30
C LEU A 313 18.76 12.18 -9.82
N PRO A 314 19.43 11.06 -9.44
CA PRO A 314 19.57 10.69 -8.04
C PRO A 314 20.25 11.82 -7.26
N SER A 315 19.68 12.17 -6.12
CA SER A 315 20.30 13.12 -5.21
C SER A 315 21.44 12.45 -4.45
N GLN A 316 22.50 13.20 -4.13
CA GLN A 316 23.56 12.73 -3.22
C GLN A 316 23.13 12.79 -1.75
N GLU A 317 21.87 13.14 -1.47
CA GLU A 317 21.35 13.20 -0.11
C GLU A 317 21.08 11.79 0.41
N SER A 318 21.93 11.34 1.32
CA SER A 318 21.65 10.15 2.14
C SER A 318 20.39 10.40 2.97
N LEU A 319 19.46 9.44 2.99
CA LEU A 319 18.40 9.40 4.01
C LEU A 319 19.08 9.39 5.40
N PRO A 320 18.53 10.12 6.38
CA PRO A 320 19.00 10.10 7.74
C PRO A 320 18.89 8.72 8.39
#